data_f2a653a3b9f72ef0f1ecd62bac8ee051
#
_entry.id   f2a653a3b9f72ef0f1ecd62bac8ee051
#
_cell.length_a   1.000
_cell.length_b   1.000
_cell.length_c   1.000
_cell.angle_alpha   90.00
_cell.angle_beta   90.00
_cell.angle_gamma   90.00
#
_symmetry.space_group_name_H-M   'P 1'
#
loop_
_entity.id
_entity.type
_entity.pdbx_description
1 polymer ?
#
loop_
_entity_poly.entity_id
_entity_poly.type
_entity_poly.pdbx_seq_one_letter_code
_entity_poly.pdbx_strand_id
1 'polypeptide(L)'
;MNDAAVPPLDVKSEPYIDAHSHVWTPDLAMYPLAASFKKADMQPASFTAEELLAQCRPVGVGRVNLIQMSYYEFDNAYMLDMIAKYPDRFVGTGIVDPLAPAPDRAMKALAPKGVVAFRITPGYARQPSATWLRPPGFDLMFDEAARSSQVISCLIDPTCFAEVNRMATAHPQTPIVIDHFGRIGVDGEIRPAEVKALCELAKHEKITVKIGAYYALGKKKPPYLDLVPMIKELLAAYGSNRLMWESDCPFQVVNHTYADSIDLIKQLDFLSDGQRADILGRTAERVFFRKLA
;
A
#
# COMPACT_ATOMS: atom_id res chain seq x y z
N MET A 1 5.25 -28.94 -8.14
CA MET A 1 4.16 -28.03 -8.60
C MET A 1 4.56 -27.53 -9.96
N ASN A 2 3.67 -27.61 -10.95
CA ASN A 2 3.98 -27.19 -12.33
C ASN A 2 4.37 -25.71 -12.34
N ASP A 3 5.60 -25.44 -12.70
CA ASP A 3 6.15 -24.10 -12.96
C ASP A 3 5.59 -23.61 -14.32
N ALA A 4 4.26 -23.45 -14.40
CA ALA A 4 3.64 -22.87 -15.59
C ALA A 4 4.08 -21.41 -15.64
N ALA A 5 4.93 -21.07 -16.60
CA ALA A 5 5.45 -19.72 -16.77
C ALA A 5 4.29 -18.72 -16.79
N VAL A 6 4.37 -17.69 -15.95
CA VAL A 6 3.40 -16.60 -15.97
C VAL A 6 3.49 -15.90 -17.35
N PRO A 7 2.39 -15.83 -18.12
CA PRO A 7 2.44 -15.21 -19.45
C PRO A 7 2.79 -13.72 -19.34
N PRO A 8 3.31 -13.11 -20.42
CA PRO A 8 3.58 -11.67 -20.49
C PRO A 8 2.36 -10.83 -20.10
N LEU A 9 2.61 -9.60 -19.59
CA LEU A 9 1.55 -8.66 -19.28
C LEU A 9 0.78 -8.26 -20.56
N ASP A 10 -0.54 -8.38 -20.51
CA ASP A 10 -1.43 -7.82 -21.54
C ASP A 10 -2.30 -6.72 -20.90
N VAL A 11 -1.88 -5.47 -21.09
CA VAL A 11 -2.60 -4.29 -20.55
C VAL A 11 -4.03 -4.11 -21.07
N LYS A 12 -4.43 -4.79 -22.15
CA LYS A 12 -5.82 -4.74 -22.64
C LYS A 12 -6.74 -5.62 -21.83
N SER A 13 -6.30 -6.84 -21.48
CA SER A 13 -7.07 -7.79 -20.67
C SER A 13 -6.81 -7.62 -19.17
N GLU A 14 -5.68 -7.00 -18.79
CA GLU A 14 -5.23 -6.80 -17.41
C GLU A 14 -5.00 -5.30 -17.13
N PRO A 15 -6.04 -4.43 -17.23
CA PRO A 15 -5.86 -2.96 -17.16
C PRO A 15 -5.72 -2.41 -15.75
N TYR A 16 -6.06 -3.21 -14.73
CA TYR A 16 -6.11 -2.74 -13.35
C TYR A 16 -4.77 -2.88 -12.64
N ILE A 17 -4.57 -2.04 -11.62
CA ILE A 17 -3.38 -2.04 -10.78
C ILE A 17 -3.81 -2.16 -9.32
N ASP A 18 -3.29 -3.20 -8.66
CA ASP A 18 -3.42 -3.34 -7.22
C ASP A 18 -2.34 -2.51 -6.52
N ALA A 19 -2.76 -1.49 -5.76
CA ALA A 19 -1.84 -0.58 -5.11
C ALA A 19 -1.17 -1.18 -3.86
N HIS A 20 -1.57 -2.40 -3.42
CA HIS A 20 -1.09 -2.98 -2.19
C HIS A 20 -1.41 -4.48 -2.09
N SER A 21 -0.39 -5.29 -2.23
CA SER A 21 -0.42 -6.70 -1.86
C SER A 21 0.92 -7.13 -1.28
N HIS A 22 0.89 -8.20 -0.50
CA HIS A 22 2.08 -8.78 0.10
C HIS A 22 2.42 -10.12 -0.55
N VAL A 23 3.69 -10.47 -0.50
CA VAL A 23 4.17 -11.81 -0.87
C VAL A 23 5.20 -12.29 0.14
N TRP A 24 5.22 -13.61 0.38
CA TRP A 24 6.23 -14.29 1.18
C TRP A 24 6.35 -15.75 0.77
N THR A 25 7.47 -16.37 1.15
CA THR A 25 7.82 -17.72 0.75
C THR A 25 7.99 -18.63 1.96
N PRO A 26 7.69 -19.94 1.83
CA PRO A 26 8.04 -20.92 2.87
C PRO A 26 9.53 -21.29 2.89
N ASP A 27 10.33 -20.81 1.93
CA ASP A 27 11.79 -21.05 1.86
C ASP A 27 12.53 -20.12 2.83
N LEU A 28 12.50 -20.49 4.12
CA LEU A 28 13.15 -19.73 5.18
C LEU A 28 14.67 -19.97 5.24
N ALA A 29 15.20 -20.87 4.43
CA ALA A 29 16.65 -21.05 4.28
C ALA A 29 17.25 -19.95 3.41
N MET A 30 16.56 -19.59 2.32
CA MET A 30 16.96 -18.50 1.42
C MET A 30 16.53 -17.12 1.98
N TYR A 31 15.33 -17.03 2.57
CA TYR A 31 14.74 -15.80 3.07
C TYR A 31 14.32 -15.95 4.54
N PRO A 32 15.28 -15.81 5.47
CA PRO A 32 15.02 -16.00 6.89
C PRO A 32 14.09 -14.93 7.44
N LEU A 33 13.26 -15.32 8.40
CA LEU A 33 12.43 -14.36 9.15
C LEU A 33 13.30 -13.49 10.05
N ALA A 34 12.87 -12.27 10.29
CA ALA A 34 13.45 -11.42 11.31
C ALA A 34 13.31 -12.07 12.70
N ALA A 35 14.22 -11.74 13.61
CA ALA A 35 14.31 -12.38 14.93
C ALA A 35 13.04 -12.22 15.81
N SER A 36 12.21 -11.22 15.51
CA SER A 36 10.94 -10.95 16.17
C SER A 36 9.79 -11.85 15.72
N PHE A 37 9.99 -12.65 14.63
CA PHE A 37 8.96 -13.50 14.04
C PHE A 37 9.37 -14.97 14.01
N LYS A 38 8.37 -15.84 13.99
CA LYS A 38 8.53 -17.30 13.86
C LYS A 38 7.64 -17.83 12.75
N LYS A 39 7.94 -19.02 12.24
CA LYS A 39 7.19 -19.66 11.14
C LYS A 39 5.68 -19.74 11.41
N ALA A 40 5.26 -19.90 12.67
CA ALA A 40 3.84 -19.97 13.03
C ALA A 40 3.09 -18.63 12.86
N ASP A 41 3.81 -17.51 12.76
CA ASP A 41 3.21 -16.19 12.56
C ASP A 41 2.82 -15.96 11.10
N MET A 42 3.38 -16.76 10.16
CA MET A 42 3.07 -16.69 8.73
C MET A 42 1.67 -17.27 8.46
N GLN A 43 0.69 -16.40 8.18
CA GLN A 43 -0.69 -16.78 7.89
C GLN A 43 -1.20 -16.06 6.63
N PRO A 44 -1.41 -16.80 5.51
CA PRO A 44 -1.11 -18.23 5.30
C PRO A 44 0.39 -18.56 5.39
N ALA A 45 0.73 -19.85 5.49
CA ALA A 45 2.13 -20.28 5.60
C ALA A 45 3.00 -19.95 4.37
N SER A 46 2.38 -19.65 3.25
CA SER A 46 2.98 -19.22 1.98
C SER A 46 2.00 -18.34 1.23
N PHE A 47 2.52 -17.30 0.58
CA PHE A 47 1.81 -16.56 -0.45
C PHE A 47 2.83 -15.95 -1.41
N THR A 48 3.23 -16.74 -2.40
CA THR A 48 4.25 -16.34 -3.37
C THR A 48 3.73 -15.36 -4.41
N ALA A 49 4.63 -14.77 -5.18
CA ALA A 49 4.28 -13.90 -6.29
C ALA A 49 3.40 -14.62 -7.33
N GLU A 50 3.64 -15.90 -7.58
CA GLU A 50 2.84 -16.74 -8.49
C GLU A 50 1.42 -16.99 -7.93
N GLU A 51 1.31 -17.24 -6.62
CA GLU A 51 0.01 -17.37 -5.93
C GLU A 51 -0.79 -16.06 -6.02
N LEU A 52 -0.14 -14.91 -5.82
CA LEU A 52 -0.77 -13.60 -6.01
C LEU A 52 -1.23 -13.40 -7.45
N LEU A 53 -0.39 -13.67 -8.45
CA LEU A 53 -0.75 -13.53 -9.86
C LEU A 53 -1.90 -14.47 -10.26
N ALA A 54 -1.97 -15.66 -9.69
CA ALA A 54 -3.10 -16.58 -9.90
C ALA A 54 -4.43 -16.03 -9.37
N GLN A 55 -4.40 -15.22 -8.30
CA GLN A 55 -5.59 -14.56 -7.75
C GLN A 55 -5.99 -13.31 -8.53
N CYS A 56 -5.03 -12.45 -8.87
CA CYS A 56 -5.32 -11.11 -9.36
C CYS A 56 -5.61 -11.05 -10.88
N ARG A 57 -4.91 -11.84 -11.68
CA ARG A 57 -5.06 -11.82 -13.15
C ARG A 57 -6.46 -12.17 -13.66
N PRO A 58 -7.17 -13.18 -13.11
CA PRO A 58 -8.53 -13.51 -13.56
C PRO A 58 -9.56 -12.38 -13.46
N VAL A 59 -9.30 -11.37 -12.60
CA VAL A 59 -10.17 -10.21 -12.43
C VAL A 59 -9.68 -8.97 -13.19
N GLY A 60 -8.61 -9.11 -13.99
CA GLY A 60 -8.06 -8.05 -14.84
C GLY A 60 -6.98 -7.21 -14.19
N VAL A 61 -6.37 -7.67 -13.09
CA VAL A 61 -5.26 -6.98 -12.43
C VAL A 61 -3.94 -7.48 -13.00
N GLY A 62 -3.22 -6.62 -13.71
CA GLY A 62 -1.99 -6.95 -14.40
C GLY A 62 -0.73 -6.55 -13.65
N ARG A 63 -0.82 -5.51 -12.84
CA ARG A 63 0.33 -4.93 -12.11
C ARG A 63 0.00 -4.77 -10.63
N VAL A 64 1.02 -4.90 -9.78
CA VAL A 64 0.86 -4.83 -8.32
C VAL A 64 2.04 -4.07 -7.70
N ASN A 65 1.75 -3.18 -6.77
CA ASN A 65 2.75 -2.64 -5.86
C ASN A 65 2.91 -3.61 -4.68
N LEU A 66 4.01 -4.36 -4.65
CA LEU A 66 4.33 -5.28 -3.57
C LEU A 66 4.76 -4.50 -2.33
N ILE A 67 4.15 -4.82 -1.21
CA ILE A 67 4.51 -4.22 0.08
C ILE A 67 5.37 -5.20 0.86
N GLN A 68 6.55 -4.74 1.26
CA GLN A 68 7.44 -5.52 2.13
C GLN A 68 6.67 -6.07 3.33
N MET A 69 6.76 -7.39 3.52
CA MET A 69 6.08 -8.04 4.63
C MET A 69 6.88 -7.87 5.93
N SER A 70 6.19 -7.54 7.02
CA SER A 70 6.81 -7.32 8.35
C SER A 70 7.60 -8.53 8.88
N TYR A 71 7.30 -9.75 8.39
CA TYR A 71 8.05 -10.96 8.74
C TYR A 71 9.56 -10.86 8.46
N TYR A 72 9.94 -10.06 7.47
CA TYR A 72 11.32 -9.84 7.05
C TYR A 72 11.88 -8.49 7.56
N GLU A 73 11.06 -7.70 8.26
CA GLU A 73 11.42 -6.34 8.72
C GLU A 73 12.14 -5.54 7.62
N PHE A 74 13.41 -5.19 7.83
CA PHE A 74 14.20 -4.35 6.92
C PHE A 74 14.92 -5.13 5.81
N ASP A 75 14.82 -6.47 5.80
CA ASP A 75 15.35 -7.28 4.70
C ASP A 75 14.34 -7.40 3.57
N ASN A 76 14.54 -6.63 2.52
CA ASN A 76 13.66 -6.58 1.36
C ASN A 76 13.99 -7.65 0.29
N ALA A 77 14.89 -8.61 0.55
CA ALA A 77 15.46 -9.50 -0.45
C ALA A 77 14.40 -10.26 -1.26
N TYR A 78 13.43 -10.92 -0.60
CA TYR A 78 12.42 -11.69 -1.32
C TYR A 78 11.56 -10.80 -2.25
N MET A 79 11.12 -9.65 -1.77
CA MET A 79 10.36 -8.70 -2.60
C MET A 79 11.17 -8.23 -3.81
N LEU A 80 12.46 -7.91 -3.63
CA LEU A 80 13.36 -7.48 -4.71
C LEU A 80 13.56 -8.55 -5.76
N ASP A 81 13.71 -9.81 -5.35
CA ASP A 81 13.85 -10.94 -6.28
C ASP A 81 12.58 -11.16 -7.10
N MET A 82 11.39 -10.94 -6.49
CA MET A 82 10.12 -11.03 -7.21
C MET A 82 9.92 -9.86 -8.18
N ILE A 83 10.37 -8.64 -7.84
CA ILE A 83 10.38 -7.50 -8.77
C ILE A 83 11.31 -7.79 -9.95
N ALA A 84 12.52 -8.31 -9.68
CA ALA A 84 13.47 -8.66 -10.74
C ALA A 84 12.97 -9.80 -11.64
N LYS A 85 12.24 -10.77 -11.08
CA LYS A 85 11.65 -11.90 -11.82
C LYS A 85 10.48 -11.46 -12.72
N TYR A 86 9.70 -10.47 -12.31
CA TYR A 86 8.51 -9.98 -13.01
C TYR A 86 8.52 -8.45 -13.16
N PRO A 87 9.49 -7.87 -13.88
CA PRO A 87 9.75 -6.44 -13.89
C PRO A 87 8.60 -5.61 -14.50
N ASP A 88 7.79 -6.18 -15.40
CA ASP A 88 6.64 -5.50 -16.01
C ASP A 88 5.39 -5.54 -15.12
N ARG A 89 5.40 -6.34 -14.05
CA ARG A 89 4.24 -6.57 -13.20
C ARG A 89 4.37 -5.96 -11.82
N PHE A 90 5.58 -5.89 -11.27
CA PHE A 90 5.79 -5.50 -9.90
C PHE A 90 6.70 -4.28 -9.75
N VAL A 91 6.33 -3.45 -8.80
CA VAL A 91 7.19 -2.48 -8.13
C VAL A 91 7.10 -2.71 -6.63
N GLY A 92 7.96 -2.10 -5.83
CA GLY A 92 7.98 -2.36 -4.39
C GLY A 92 7.78 -1.13 -3.51
N THR A 93 7.09 -1.35 -2.41
CA THR A 93 7.12 -0.49 -1.22
C THR A 93 7.97 -1.21 -0.17
N GLY A 94 9.21 -0.77 -0.03
CA GLY A 94 10.17 -1.35 0.91
C GLY A 94 10.00 -0.86 2.34
N ILE A 95 10.79 -1.43 3.25
CA ILE A 95 10.94 -0.94 4.61
C ILE A 95 12.44 -0.74 4.88
N VAL A 96 12.79 0.41 5.42
CA VAL A 96 14.12 0.71 5.95
C VAL A 96 14.00 1.13 7.41
N ASP A 97 15.04 0.92 8.21
CA ASP A 97 15.02 1.32 9.62
C ASP A 97 15.08 2.85 9.75
N PRO A 98 14.00 3.51 10.20
CA PRO A 98 13.96 4.96 10.33
C PRO A 98 14.87 5.47 11.47
N LEU A 99 15.35 4.59 12.33
CA LEU A 99 16.23 4.92 13.46
C LEU A 99 17.71 4.67 13.11
N ALA A 100 17.99 4.12 11.92
CA ALA A 100 19.36 4.00 11.43
C ALA A 100 20.01 5.39 11.17
N PRO A 101 21.35 5.48 11.17
CA PRO A 101 22.04 6.77 10.96
C PRO A 101 21.75 7.44 9.60
N ALA A 102 21.42 6.66 8.56
CA ALA A 102 21.22 7.19 7.21
C ALA A 102 20.12 6.40 6.44
N PRO A 103 18.83 6.49 6.86
CA PRO A 103 17.74 5.80 6.19
C PRO A 103 17.53 6.29 4.75
N ASP A 104 17.80 7.56 4.45
CA ASP A 104 17.81 8.17 3.13
C ASP A 104 18.74 7.46 2.14
N ARG A 105 19.94 7.10 2.58
CA ARG A 105 20.90 6.35 1.75
C ARG A 105 20.41 4.94 1.44
N ALA A 106 19.78 4.29 2.42
CA ALA A 106 19.16 2.99 2.20
C ALA A 106 18.01 3.08 1.18
N MET A 107 17.15 4.12 1.27
CA MET A 107 16.11 4.39 0.29
C MET A 107 16.69 4.56 -1.12
N LYS A 108 17.70 5.44 -1.26
CA LYS A 108 18.37 5.68 -2.54
C LYS A 108 18.98 4.42 -3.16
N ALA A 109 19.56 3.55 -2.35
CA ALA A 109 20.17 2.30 -2.81
C ALA A 109 19.14 1.28 -3.35
N LEU A 110 17.89 1.37 -2.90
CA LEU A 110 16.80 0.48 -3.31
C LEU A 110 16.03 0.99 -4.54
N ALA A 111 16.10 2.30 -4.87
CA ALA A 111 15.42 2.88 -6.01
C ALA A 111 15.71 2.18 -7.35
N PRO A 112 16.98 1.90 -7.75
CA PRO A 112 17.29 1.23 -9.01
C PRO A 112 16.86 -0.24 -9.05
N LYS A 113 16.44 -0.80 -7.90
CA LYS A 113 15.94 -2.18 -7.78
C LYS A 113 14.40 -2.25 -7.86
N GLY A 114 13.73 -1.15 -8.23
CA GLY A 114 12.28 -1.08 -8.40
C GLY A 114 11.50 -0.77 -7.11
N VAL A 115 12.18 -0.29 -6.04
CA VAL A 115 11.51 0.19 -4.83
C VAL A 115 11.12 1.64 -5.02
N VAL A 116 9.83 1.88 -5.16
CA VAL A 116 9.24 3.18 -5.50
C VAL A 116 8.63 3.90 -4.29
N ALA A 117 8.48 3.18 -3.19
CA ALA A 117 7.91 3.72 -1.96
C ALA A 117 8.53 3.07 -0.71
N PHE A 118 8.32 3.70 0.45
CA PHE A 118 8.75 3.16 1.74
C PHE A 118 7.62 3.22 2.75
N ARG A 119 7.31 2.05 3.34
CA ARG A 119 6.31 1.94 4.40
C ARG A 119 6.89 2.42 5.72
N ILE A 120 6.14 3.29 6.38
CA ILE A 120 6.42 3.74 7.73
C ILE A 120 5.21 3.50 8.64
N THR A 121 5.47 3.24 9.93
CA THR A 121 4.45 2.98 10.94
C THR A 121 4.97 3.37 12.32
N PRO A 122 4.10 3.74 13.26
CA PRO A 122 4.51 4.03 14.65
C PRO A 122 5.29 2.90 15.31
N GLY A 123 5.04 1.64 14.95
CA GLY A 123 5.76 0.48 15.48
C GLY A 123 7.27 0.54 15.23
N TYR A 124 7.70 0.95 14.04
CA TYR A 124 9.13 1.11 13.72
C TYR A 124 9.74 2.36 14.34
N ALA A 125 8.94 3.40 14.58
CA ALA A 125 9.39 4.61 15.25
C ALA A 125 9.70 4.40 16.74
N ARG A 126 9.14 3.36 17.37
CA ARG A 126 9.21 3.12 18.81
C ARG A 126 8.77 4.34 19.64
N GLN A 127 7.79 5.08 19.13
CA GLN A 127 7.25 6.31 19.69
C GLN A 127 5.72 6.24 19.80
N PRO A 128 5.11 6.98 20.74
CA PRO A 128 3.65 7.15 20.78
C PRO A 128 3.12 7.77 19.47
N SER A 129 1.88 7.43 19.09
CA SER A 129 1.23 7.92 17.87
C SER A 129 1.25 9.44 17.68
N ALA A 130 1.18 10.19 18.80
CA ALA A 130 1.22 11.67 18.77
C ALA A 130 2.61 12.26 18.42
N THR A 131 3.68 11.46 18.45
CA THR A 131 5.06 11.94 18.25
C THR A 131 5.89 11.01 17.36
N TRP A 132 5.24 10.07 16.70
CA TRP A 132 5.90 8.97 16.02
C TRP A 132 6.85 9.41 14.88
N LEU A 133 6.60 10.55 14.25
CA LEU A 133 7.45 11.12 13.20
C LEU A 133 8.49 12.12 13.72
N ARG A 134 8.79 12.14 15.02
CA ARG A 134 9.79 13.03 15.60
C ARG A 134 11.26 12.58 15.47
N PRO A 135 11.59 11.27 15.43
CA PRO A 135 12.97 10.88 15.19
C PRO A 135 13.53 11.48 13.90
N PRO A 136 14.79 12.01 13.91
CA PRO A 136 15.34 12.80 12.80
C PRO A 136 15.51 12.00 11.50
N GLY A 137 15.54 10.66 11.58
CA GLY A 137 15.57 9.82 10.39
C GLY A 137 14.35 9.97 9.49
N PHE A 138 13.19 10.34 10.03
CA PHE A 138 12.00 10.61 9.22
C PHE A 138 12.16 11.88 8.37
N ASP A 139 12.77 12.95 8.89
CA ASP A 139 13.05 14.15 8.09
C ASP A 139 13.96 13.78 6.91
N LEU A 140 15.01 12.97 7.13
CA LEU A 140 15.89 12.46 6.06
C LEU A 140 15.11 11.64 5.02
N MET A 141 14.21 10.76 5.47
CA MET A 141 13.37 9.95 4.57
C MET A 141 12.42 10.82 3.74
N PHE A 142 11.77 11.81 4.34
CA PHE A 142 10.85 12.71 3.65
C PHE A 142 11.58 13.57 2.62
N ASP A 143 12.76 14.10 2.96
CA ASP A 143 13.60 14.87 2.04
C ASP A 143 14.09 14.02 0.87
N GLU A 144 14.53 12.77 1.11
CA GLU A 144 14.94 11.87 0.04
C GLU A 144 13.76 11.50 -0.85
N ALA A 145 12.61 11.21 -0.29
CA ALA A 145 11.40 10.90 -1.05
C ALA A 145 10.99 12.07 -1.98
N ALA A 146 11.11 13.31 -1.52
CA ALA A 146 10.87 14.50 -2.35
C ALA A 146 11.86 14.59 -3.51
N ARG A 147 13.16 14.30 -3.27
CA ARG A 147 14.23 14.38 -4.29
C ARG A 147 14.14 13.29 -5.34
N SER A 148 13.93 12.05 -4.90
CA SER A 148 13.90 10.86 -5.77
C SER A 148 12.53 10.60 -6.37
N SER A 149 11.52 11.34 -5.97
CA SER A 149 10.11 11.06 -6.27
C SER A 149 9.61 9.72 -5.72
N GLN A 150 10.32 9.08 -4.78
CA GLN A 150 9.80 7.95 -4.04
C GLN A 150 8.67 8.39 -3.11
N VAL A 151 7.85 7.44 -2.66
CA VAL A 151 6.64 7.73 -1.87
C VAL A 151 6.84 7.31 -0.42
N ILE A 152 6.36 8.09 0.52
CA ILE A 152 6.22 7.69 1.92
C ILE A 152 4.83 7.08 2.11
N SER A 153 4.76 5.77 2.39
CA SER A 153 3.51 5.01 2.58
C SER A 153 3.26 4.79 4.07
N CYS A 154 2.17 5.37 4.57
CA CYS A 154 1.84 5.43 6.00
C CYS A 154 0.81 4.36 6.38
N LEU A 155 1.25 3.31 7.09
CA LEU A 155 0.35 2.37 7.77
C LEU A 155 0.04 2.91 9.17
N ILE A 156 -1.09 3.56 9.33
CA ILE A 156 -1.43 4.37 10.50
C ILE A 156 -2.90 4.27 10.90
N ASP A 157 -3.18 4.61 12.13
CA ASP A 157 -4.52 4.82 12.68
C ASP A 157 -4.88 6.33 12.69
N PRO A 158 -6.15 6.71 12.89
CA PRO A 158 -6.59 8.11 12.92
C PRO A 158 -5.83 8.99 13.92
N THR A 159 -5.37 8.41 15.03
CA THR A 159 -4.55 9.12 16.04
C THR A 159 -3.22 9.66 15.51
N CYS A 160 -2.76 9.18 14.34
CA CYS A 160 -1.51 9.58 13.70
C CYS A 160 -1.69 10.74 12.70
N PHE A 161 -2.91 11.11 12.32
CA PHE A 161 -3.15 12.09 11.25
C PHE A 161 -2.54 13.47 11.55
N ALA A 162 -2.51 13.89 12.82
CA ALA A 162 -1.91 15.16 13.21
C ALA A 162 -0.40 15.24 12.88
N GLU A 163 0.34 14.14 13.11
CA GLU A 163 1.78 14.09 12.76
C GLU A 163 2.00 14.00 11.25
N VAL A 164 1.15 13.30 10.51
CA VAL A 164 1.20 13.31 9.03
C VAL A 164 0.94 14.72 8.50
N ASN A 165 -0.06 15.44 9.05
CA ASN A 165 -0.32 16.83 8.69
C ASN A 165 0.89 17.74 8.96
N ARG A 166 1.55 17.56 10.11
CA ARG A 166 2.78 18.30 10.47
C ARG A 166 3.89 18.05 9.45
N MET A 167 4.17 16.78 9.14
CA MET A 167 5.22 16.41 8.18
C MET A 167 4.90 16.86 6.77
N ALA A 168 3.68 16.70 6.30
CA ALA A 168 3.25 17.20 4.99
C ALA A 168 3.36 18.73 4.87
N THR A 169 3.19 19.46 5.98
CA THR A 169 3.41 20.90 6.03
C THR A 169 4.91 21.25 5.98
N ALA A 170 5.75 20.51 6.69
CA ALA A 170 7.19 20.72 6.74
C ALA A 170 7.89 20.30 5.43
N HIS A 171 7.38 19.23 4.79
CA HIS A 171 7.94 18.66 3.56
C HIS A 171 6.89 18.63 2.42
N PRO A 172 6.47 19.79 1.89
CA PRO A 172 5.30 19.89 0.99
C PRO A 172 5.53 19.22 -0.39
N GLN A 173 6.75 18.89 -0.74
CA GLN A 173 7.08 18.22 -2.00
C GLN A 173 7.11 16.69 -1.88
N THR A 174 7.07 16.14 -0.67
CA THR A 174 7.11 14.69 -0.43
C THR A 174 5.79 14.04 -0.83
N PRO A 175 5.80 13.07 -1.76
CA PRO A 175 4.62 12.27 -2.04
C PRO A 175 4.31 11.35 -0.84
N ILE A 176 3.08 11.42 -0.35
CA ILE A 176 2.61 10.62 0.79
C ILE A 176 1.41 9.78 0.36
N VAL A 177 1.39 8.52 0.77
CA VAL A 177 0.24 7.64 0.62
C VAL A 177 -0.23 7.20 2.00
N ILE A 178 -1.53 7.25 2.25
CA ILE A 178 -2.16 6.73 3.45
C ILE A 178 -2.79 5.38 3.10
N ASP A 179 -2.34 4.31 3.76
CA ASP A 179 -2.84 2.95 3.55
C ASP A 179 -4.22 2.76 4.20
N HIS A 180 -5.11 1.96 3.57
CA HIS A 180 -6.33 1.38 4.17
C HIS A 180 -7.26 2.42 4.82
N PHE A 181 -7.59 3.52 4.14
CA PHE A 181 -8.41 4.60 4.72
C PHE A 181 -7.85 5.16 6.04
N GLY A 182 -6.53 5.05 6.31
CA GLY A 182 -5.97 5.35 7.62
C GLY A 182 -6.53 4.46 8.73
N ARG A 183 -6.94 3.23 8.38
CA ARG A 183 -7.52 2.21 9.27
C ARG A 183 -8.79 2.63 10.03
N ILE A 184 -9.52 3.62 9.51
CA ILE A 184 -10.84 4.01 10.03
C ILE A 184 -11.77 2.81 9.94
N GLY A 185 -12.42 2.47 11.06
CA GLY A 185 -13.36 1.35 11.12
C GLY A 185 -12.73 -0.01 11.40
N VAL A 186 -11.45 -0.08 11.78
CA VAL A 186 -10.80 -1.36 12.13
C VAL A 186 -11.48 -2.08 13.30
N ASP A 187 -12.06 -1.33 14.23
CA ASP A 187 -12.86 -1.81 15.36
C ASP A 187 -14.35 -2.07 15.01
N GLY A 188 -14.72 -1.87 13.74
CA GLY A 188 -16.09 -2.04 13.25
C GLY A 188 -16.91 -0.75 13.18
N GLU A 189 -16.41 0.36 13.73
CA GLU A 189 -17.11 1.64 13.79
C GLU A 189 -16.45 2.71 12.90
N ILE A 190 -17.18 3.19 11.90
CA ILE A 190 -16.75 4.31 11.05
C ILE A 190 -17.21 5.61 11.69
N ARG A 191 -16.29 6.33 12.33
CA ARG A 191 -16.58 7.57 13.04
C ARG A 191 -16.50 8.79 12.13
N PRO A 192 -17.56 9.61 12.00
CA PRO A 192 -17.53 10.78 11.13
C PRO A 192 -16.38 11.76 11.43
N ALA A 193 -15.99 11.90 12.69
CA ALA A 193 -14.87 12.76 13.07
C ALA A 193 -13.52 12.27 12.50
N GLU A 194 -13.28 10.94 12.45
CA GLU A 194 -12.08 10.35 11.87
C GLU A 194 -12.07 10.50 10.34
N VAL A 195 -13.21 10.27 9.68
CA VAL A 195 -13.37 10.49 8.24
C VAL A 195 -13.10 11.95 7.88
N LYS A 196 -13.68 12.88 8.64
CA LYS A 196 -13.43 14.33 8.47
C LYS A 196 -11.94 14.65 8.63
N ALA A 197 -11.28 14.12 9.65
CA ALA A 197 -9.84 14.35 9.87
C ALA A 197 -8.98 13.82 8.72
N LEU A 198 -9.33 12.66 8.13
CA LEU A 198 -8.67 12.17 6.93
C LEU A 198 -8.94 13.07 5.72
N CYS A 199 -10.18 13.55 5.53
CA CYS A 199 -10.53 14.50 4.46
C CYS A 199 -9.78 15.83 4.60
N GLU A 200 -9.51 16.32 5.81
CA GLU A 200 -8.76 17.56 6.04
C GLU A 200 -7.30 17.49 5.57
N LEU A 201 -6.73 16.27 5.46
CA LEU A 201 -5.39 16.07 4.89
C LEU A 201 -5.36 16.30 3.38
N ALA A 202 -6.50 16.33 2.71
CA ALA A 202 -6.60 16.59 1.27
C ALA A 202 -6.09 17.98 0.84
N LYS A 203 -5.98 18.93 1.77
CA LYS A 203 -5.32 20.24 1.54
C LYS A 203 -3.86 20.11 1.09
N HIS A 204 -3.21 18.99 1.40
CA HIS A 204 -1.86 18.67 0.92
C HIS A 204 -1.98 17.93 -0.41
N GLU A 205 -1.64 18.59 -1.51
CA GLU A 205 -1.82 18.07 -2.87
C GLU A 205 -1.04 16.77 -3.14
N LYS A 206 0.04 16.52 -2.39
CA LYS A 206 0.88 15.32 -2.52
C LYS A 206 0.39 14.12 -1.71
N ILE A 207 -0.71 14.25 -0.97
CA ILE A 207 -1.31 13.13 -0.23
C ILE A 207 -2.32 12.41 -1.13
N THR A 208 -2.17 11.09 -1.21
CA THR A 208 -3.06 10.14 -1.87
C THR A 208 -3.53 9.10 -0.85
N VAL A 209 -4.74 8.57 -0.99
CA VAL A 209 -5.29 7.56 -0.07
C VAL A 209 -5.56 6.27 -0.79
N LYS A 210 -5.13 5.14 -0.21
CA LYS A 210 -5.55 3.81 -0.61
C LYS A 210 -6.89 3.48 0.03
N ILE A 211 -7.85 3.13 -0.81
CA ILE A 211 -9.22 2.76 -0.42
C ILE A 211 -9.42 1.26 -0.63
N GLY A 212 -8.96 0.46 0.31
CA GLY A 212 -8.99 -1.01 0.26
C GLY A 212 -8.92 -1.64 1.65
N ALA A 213 -8.46 -2.90 1.71
CA ALA A 213 -8.44 -3.71 2.94
C ALA A 213 -9.85 -3.84 3.58
N TYR A 214 -10.89 -3.96 2.76
CA TYR A 214 -12.29 -3.93 3.21
C TYR A 214 -12.62 -5.06 4.18
N TYR A 215 -11.93 -6.20 4.08
CA TYR A 215 -12.06 -7.34 4.99
C TYR A 215 -11.74 -6.97 6.45
N ALA A 216 -10.97 -5.91 6.67
CA ALA A 216 -10.51 -5.47 7.99
C ALA A 216 -11.32 -4.30 8.58
N LEU A 217 -12.16 -3.63 7.77
CA LEU A 217 -12.81 -2.35 8.13
C LEU A 217 -14.33 -2.46 8.16
N GLY A 218 -14.96 -1.64 8.98
CA GLY A 218 -16.41 -1.59 9.10
C GLY A 218 -17.02 -2.95 9.42
N LYS A 219 -18.04 -3.37 8.70
CA LYS A 219 -18.74 -4.66 8.89
C LYS A 219 -17.95 -5.87 8.40
N LYS A 220 -16.84 -5.65 7.68
CA LYS A 220 -15.91 -6.70 7.22
C LYS A 220 -16.59 -7.80 6.37
N LYS A 221 -17.63 -7.47 5.62
CA LYS A 221 -18.41 -8.43 4.82
C LYS A 221 -18.70 -7.89 3.42
N PRO A 222 -18.41 -8.69 2.36
CA PRO A 222 -18.87 -8.36 1.02
C PRO A 222 -20.39 -8.13 0.97
N PRO A 223 -20.88 -7.22 0.14
CA PRO A 223 -20.16 -6.36 -0.81
C PRO A 223 -19.63 -5.03 -0.22
N TYR A 224 -19.39 -4.92 1.09
CA TYR A 224 -18.77 -3.80 1.82
C TYR A 224 -19.48 -2.43 1.65
N LEU A 225 -20.80 -2.44 1.48
CA LEU A 225 -21.58 -1.22 1.21
C LEU A 225 -21.60 -0.21 2.37
N ASP A 226 -21.28 -0.67 3.57
CA ASP A 226 -21.13 0.17 4.75
C ASP A 226 -19.94 1.15 4.65
N LEU A 227 -18.96 0.87 3.77
CA LEU A 227 -17.82 1.75 3.50
C LEU A 227 -18.16 2.85 2.45
N VAL A 228 -19.24 2.70 1.71
CA VAL A 228 -19.62 3.62 0.61
C VAL A 228 -19.77 5.08 1.06
N PRO A 229 -20.39 5.40 2.21
CA PRO A 229 -20.43 6.79 2.69
C PRO A 229 -19.04 7.40 2.85
N MET A 230 -18.09 6.68 3.46
CA MET A 230 -16.70 7.14 3.61
C MET A 230 -16.02 7.32 2.24
N ILE A 231 -16.22 6.41 1.29
CA ILE A 231 -15.70 6.55 -0.08
C ILE A 231 -16.20 7.82 -0.74
N LYS A 232 -17.49 8.17 -0.57
CA LYS A 232 -18.08 9.40 -1.13
C LYS A 232 -17.45 10.67 -0.54
N GLU A 233 -17.23 10.71 0.77
CA GLU A 233 -16.57 11.84 1.43
C GLU A 233 -15.12 12.01 0.95
N LEU A 234 -14.37 10.90 0.85
CA LEU A 234 -13.00 10.93 0.33
C LEU A 234 -12.95 11.34 -1.15
N LEU A 235 -13.90 10.87 -1.97
CA LEU A 235 -13.99 11.28 -3.37
C LEU A 235 -14.25 12.79 -3.50
N ALA A 236 -15.10 13.35 -2.65
CA ALA A 236 -15.36 14.79 -2.62
C ALA A 236 -14.14 15.61 -2.18
N ALA A 237 -13.36 15.10 -1.22
CA ALA A 237 -12.20 15.80 -0.67
C ALA A 237 -10.95 15.69 -1.56
N TYR A 238 -10.64 14.50 -2.04
CA TYR A 238 -9.39 14.18 -2.75
C TYR A 238 -9.53 14.18 -4.29
N GLY A 239 -10.74 13.97 -4.81
CA GLY A 239 -10.96 13.62 -6.21
C GLY A 239 -10.51 12.19 -6.52
N SER A 240 -10.97 11.62 -7.64
CA SER A 240 -10.61 10.25 -8.05
C SER A 240 -9.12 10.06 -8.33
N ASN A 241 -8.47 11.12 -8.78
CA ASN A 241 -7.05 11.12 -9.13
C ASN A 241 -6.10 11.11 -7.92
N ARG A 242 -6.62 11.13 -6.68
CA ARG A 242 -5.85 10.95 -5.45
C ARG A 242 -6.42 9.83 -4.56
N LEU A 243 -7.25 8.96 -5.15
CA LEU A 243 -7.70 7.71 -4.54
C LEU A 243 -7.20 6.54 -5.37
N MET A 244 -6.82 5.44 -4.74
CA MET A 244 -6.44 4.22 -5.42
C MET A 244 -6.97 3.00 -4.68
N TRP A 245 -7.49 2.05 -5.44
CA TRP A 245 -7.90 0.76 -4.93
C TRP A 245 -6.69 -0.11 -4.58
N GLU A 246 -6.87 -0.99 -3.60
CA GLU A 246 -5.93 -2.03 -3.20
C GLU A 246 -6.67 -3.26 -2.70
N SER A 247 -6.05 -4.43 -2.80
CA SER A 247 -6.64 -5.67 -2.28
C SER A 247 -6.22 -5.98 -0.84
N ASP A 248 -4.99 -5.65 -0.49
CA ASP A 248 -4.30 -6.10 0.74
C ASP A 248 -4.22 -7.64 0.83
N CYS A 249 -3.97 -8.29 -0.34
CA CYS A 249 -3.73 -9.73 -0.37
C CYS A 249 -2.39 -10.09 0.32
N PRO A 250 -2.33 -11.29 0.95
CA PRO A 250 -3.32 -12.37 0.97
C PRO A 250 -4.40 -12.23 2.04
N PHE A 251 -4.37 -11.21 2.89
CA PHE A 251 -5.32 -11.10 4.01
C PHE A 251 -6.77 -11.04 3.52
N GLN A 252 -7.02 -10.40 2.39
CA GLN A 252 -8.31 -10.40 1.71
C GLN A 252 -8.80 -11.83 1.40
N VAL A 253 -7.93 -12.70 0.89
CA VAL A 253 -8.32 -14.03 0.39
C VAL A 253 -8.33 -15.12 1.47
N VAL A 254 -8.08 -14.77 2.73
CA VAL A 254 -8.25 -15.71 3.86
C VAL A 254 -9.72 -16.07 4.05
N ASN A 255 -10.64 -15.10 3.97
CA ASN A 255 -12.08 -15.30 4.23
C ASN A 255 -12.99 -14.81 3.09
N HIS A 256 -12.46 -14.14 2.10
CA HIS A 256 -13.19 -13.54 0.97
C HIS A 256 -12.48 -13.87 -0.34
N THR A 257 -13.05 -13.49 -1.46
CA THR A 257 -12.38 -13.64 -2.76
C THR A 257 -11.60 -12.37 -3.11
N TYR A 258 -10.62 -12.51 -4.01
CA TYR A 258 -9.93 -11.34 -4.57
C TYR A 258 -10.92 -10.44 -5.33
N ALA A 259 -11.88 -11.04 -6.05
CA ALA A 259 -12.94 -10.33 -6.77
C ALA A 259 -13.78 -9.46 -5.84
N ASP A 260 -14.14 -9.93 -4.65
CA ASP A 260 -14.93 -9.14 -3.69
C ASP A 260 -14.30 -7.77 -3.40
N SER A 261 -12.96 -7.66 -3.40
CA SER A 261 -12.26 -6.40 -3.12
C SER A 261 -12.38 -5.40 -4.28
N ILE A 262 -12.26 -5.84 -5.53
CA ILE A 262 -12.29 -4.93 -6.68
C ILE A 262 -13.74 -4.63 -7.13
N ASP A 263 -14.65 -5.56 -6.92
CA ASP A 263 -16.04 -5.46 -7.38
C ASP A 263 -16.81 -4.37 -6.65
N LEU A 264 -16.46 -4.02 -5.40
CA LEU A 264 -17.05 -2.84 -4.77
C LEU A 264 -16.89 -1.61 -5.67
N ILE A 265 -15.67 -1.27 -6.09
CA ILE A 265 -15.42 -0.09 -6.92
C ILE A 265 -16.06 -0.23 -8.31
N LYS A 266 -16.06 -1.42 -8.89
CA LYS A 266 -16.69 -1.68 -10.19
C LYS A 266 -18.20 -1.41 -10.18
N GLN A 267 -18.87 -1.66 -9.06
CA GLN A 267 -20.33 -1.59 -8.92
C GLN A 267 -20.86 -0.24 -8.42
N LEU A 268 -19.99 0.69 -7.98
CA LEU A 268 -20.44 2.01 -7.50
C LEU A 268 -21.02 2.84 -8.64
N ASP A 269 -22.33 3.03 -8.65
CA ASP A 269 -23.10 3.70 -9.69
C ASP A 269 -22.86 5.21 -9.76
N PHE A 270 -22.45 5.84 -8.66
CA PHE A 270 -22.11 7.26 -8.61
C PHE A 270 -20.74 7.61 -9.20
N LEU A 271 -19.89 6.62 -9.52
CA LEU A 271 -18.61 6.84 -10.17
C LEU A 271 -18.81 6.91 -11.69
N SER A 272 -18.28 7.96 -12.33
CA SER A 272 -18.11 7.95 -13.78
C SER A 272 -17.04 6.91 -14.19
N ASP A 273 -17.05 6.52 -15.47
CA ASP A 273 -16.04 5.59 -16.01
C ASP A 273 -14.61 6.15 -15.84
N GLY A 274 -14.43 7.46 -15.98
CA GLY A 274 -13.16 8.13 -15.74
C GLY A 274 -12.68 8.02 -14.30
N GLN A 275 -13.57 8.28 -13.33
CA GLN A 275 -13.29 8.16 -11.90
C GLN A 275 -12.98 6.71 -11.51
N ARG A 276 -13.73 5.76 -12.05
CA ARG A 276 -13.50 4.34 -11.85
C ARG A 276 -12.13 3.90 -12.37
N ALA A 277 -11.77 4.36 -13.58
CA ALA A 277 -10.46 4.08 -14.16
C ALA A 277 -9.31 4.72 -13.37
N ASP A 278 -9.51 5.91 -12.81
CA ASP A 278 -8.54 6.54 -11.92
C ASP A 278 -8.30 5.65 -10.68
N ILE A 279 -9.36 5.27 -9.98
CA ILE A 279 -9.29 4.51 -8.73
C ILE A 279 -8.71 3.10 -8.97
N LEU A 280 -9.11 2.43 -10.05
CA LEU A 280 -8.70 1.04 -10.34
C LEU A 280 -7.34 0.91 -11.04
N GLY A 281 -6.69 2.02 -11.41
CA GLY A 281 -5.39 1.88 -12.08
C GLY A 281 -4.62 3.18 -12.27
N ARG A 282 -5.19 4.21 -12.92
CA ARG A 282 -4.43 5.39 -13.35
C ARG A 282 -3.75 6.14 -12.21
N THR A 283 -4.37 6.20 -11.02
CA THR A 283 -3.76 6.82 -9.84
C THR A 283 -2.56 6.03 -9.37
N ALA A 284 -2.69 4.70 -9.22
CA ALA A 284 -1.57 3.83 -8.85
C ALA A 284 -0.45 3.86 -9.89
N GLU A 285 -0.79 3.95 -11.19
CA GLU A 285 0.19 4.12 -12.26
C GLU A 285 1.02 5.40 -12.10
N ARG A 286 0.37 6.54 -11.88
CA ARG A 286 1.08 7.82 -11.65
C ARG A 286 1.91 7.83 -10.39
N VAL A 287 1.49 7.12 -9.34
CA VAL A 287 2.15 7.13 -8.04
C VAL A 287 3.31 6.15 -8.00
N PHE A 288 3.13 4.91 -8.49
CA PHE A 288 4.07 3.81 -8.29
C PHE A 288 4.79 3.33 -9.56
N PHE A 289 4.17 3.43 -10.74
CA PHE A 289 4.73 2.87 -11.97
C PHE A 289 5.37 3.90 -12.90
N ARG A 290 5.58 5.11 -12.41
CA ARG A 290 6.35 6.14 -13.12
C ARG A 290 7.86 5.89 -12.98
N LYS A 291 8.66 6.46 -13.89
CA LYS A 291 10.11 6.50 -13.71
C LYS A 291 10.44 7.39 -12.49
N LEU A 292 11.31 6.90 -11.62
CA LEU A 292 11.89 7.69 -10.55
C LEU A 292 12.88 8.72 -11.12
N ALA A 293 13.01 9.85 -10.42
CA ALA A 293 13.90 10.93 -10.78
C ALA A 293 15.37 10.60 -10.50
#